data_b68307f6eca960214a747505d86c8559
#
_entry.id   b68307f6eca960214a747505d86c8559
#
_cell.length_a   1.000
_cell.length_b   1.000
_cell.length_c   1.000
_cell.angle_alpha   90.00
_cell.angle_beta   90.00
_cell.angle_gamma   90.00
#
_symmetry.space_group_name_H-M   'P 1'
#
loop_
_entity.id
_entity.type
_entity.pdbx_description
1 polymer ?
#
loop_
_entity_poly.entity_id
_entity_poly.type
_entity_poly.pdbx_seq_one_letter_code
_entity_poly.pdbx_strand_id
1 'polypeptide(L)'
;MIKFVIRAKKNPLNRTQIKFYPQIAPGAPVMLRTIVGRIEKRSGVSSASVKAVLDALQYEILQTLADGDSVRLGDLGSFRLTMHGEGATTAKEAKEKGANLIKRVSVRFTKSSAMRMALDKRNLTFGAQEDILNTK
;
A
#
# COMPACT_ATOMS: atom_id res chain seq x y z
N MET A 1 7.31 9.43 15.65
CA MET A 1 6.75 8.49 16.64
C MET A 1 5.40 7.98 16.16
N ILE A 2 5.22 6.68 16.13
CA ILE A 2 3.96 6.07 15.76
C ILE A 2 3.04 6.04 16.98
N LYS A 3 1.87 6.64 16.86
CA LYS A 3 0.82 6.56 17.89
C LYS A 3 0.03 5.27 17.71
N PHE A 4 -0.23 4.58 18.80
CA PHE A 4 -1.03 3.36 18.77
C PHE A 4 -2.11 3.37 19.85
N VAL A 5 -3.16 2.59 19.62
CA VAL A 5 -4.25 2.35 20.55
C VAL A 5 -4.39 0.85 20.78
N ILE A 6 -4.92 0.47 21.93
CA ILE A 6 -5.16 -0.94 22.25
C ILE A 6 -6.63 -1.26 21.93
N ARG A 7 -6.82 -2.31 21.13
CA ARG A 7 -8.15 -2.78 20.72
C ARG A 7 -8.37 -4.23 21.10
N ALA A 8 -9.57 -4.52 21.58
CA ALA A 8 -10.01 -5.88 21.84
C ALA A 8 -10.40 -6.57 20.53
N LYS A 9 -9.95 -7.80 20.37
CA LYS A 9 -10.34 -8.66 19.23
C LYS A 9 -10.77 -10.02 19.72
N LYS A 10 -11.89 -10.51 19.18
CA LYS A 10 -12.36 -11.87 19.41
C LYS A 10 -11.55 -12.85 18.55
N ASN A 11 -11.18 -13.98 19.15
CA ASN A 11 -10.56 -15.06 18.40
C ASN A 11 -11.62 -15.70 17.48
N PRO A 12 -11.42 -15.76 16.15
CA PRO A 12 -12.37 -16.36 15.24
C PRO A 12 -12.57 -17.87 15.48
N LEU A 13 -11.57 -18.55 16.05
CA LEU A 13 -11.66 -19.99 16.37
C LEU A 13 -12.29 -20.26 17.74
N ASN A 14 -12.28 -19.27 18.66
CA ASN A 14 -12.89 -19.36 19.98
C ASN A 14 -13.46 -18.01 20.36
N ARG A 15 -14.76 -17.83 20.12
CA ARG A 15 -15.46 -16.53 20.34
C ARG A 15 -15.52 -16.10 21.81
N THR A 16 -15.24 -16.99 22.76
CA THR A 16 -15.19 -16.65 24.18
C THR A 16 -13.85 -16.05 24.60
N GLN A 17 -12.81 -16.20 23.77
CA GLN A 17 -11.49 -15.67 24.05
C GLN A 17 -11.32 -14.28 23.44
N ILE A 18 -11.13 -13.27 24.30
CA ILE A 18 -10.88 -11.89 23.91
C ILE A 18 -9.43 -11.55 24.25
N LYS A 19 -8.68 -11.05 23.27
CA LYS A 19 -7.31 -10.54 23.46
C LYS A 19 -7.22 -9.10 23.04
N PHE A 20 -6.30 -8.37 23.62
CA PHE A 20 -6.06 -6.96 23.35
C PHE A 20 -4.79 -6.81 22.52
N TYR A 21 -4.90 -6.07 21.42
CA TYR A 21 -3.81 -5.88 20.48
C TYR A 21 -3.55 -4.40 20.21
N PRO A 22 -2.27 -4.02 20.03
CA PRO A 22 -1.95 -2.68 19.57
C PRO A 22 -2.31 -2.51 18.08
N GLN A 23 -2.86 -1.36 17.75
CA GLN A 23 -3.15 -0.94 16.38
C GLN A 23 -2.68 0.49 16.19
N ILE A 24 -2.27 0.83 14.97
CA ILE A 24 -1.94 2.21 14.64
C ILE A 24 -3.17 3.08 14.91
N ALA A 25 -2.98 4.18 15.65
CA ALA A 25 -4.06 5.11 15.93
C ALA A 25 -4.59 5.71 14.63
N PRO A 26 -5.92 5.88 14.49
CA PRO A 26 -6.50 6.53 13.31
C PRO A 26 -5.95 7.93 13.11
N GLY A 27 -5.70 8.29 11.87
CA GLY A 27 -5.20 9.62 11.50
C GLY A 27 -5.63 9.98 10.09
N ALA A 28 -5.58 11.26 9.78
CA ALA A 28 -5.89 11.74 8.44
C ALA A 28 -4.69 11.46 7.51
N PRO A 29 -4.94 11.08 6.25
CA PRO A 29 -3.86 10.88 5.30
C PRO A 29 -3.18 12.21 4.96
N VAL A 30 -1.86 12.17 4.77
CA VAL A 30 -1.13 13.30 4.22
C VAL A 30 -1.35 13.31 2.71
N MET A 31 -1.95 14.39 2.22
CA MET A 31 -2.31 14.52 0.82
C MET A 31 -1.11 14.89 -0.05
N LEU A 32 -1.18 14.57 -1.33
CA LEU A 32 -0.09 14.85 -2.29
C LEU A 32 0.32 16.33 -2.28
N ARG A 33 -0.63 17.24 -2.17
CA ARG A 33 -0.37 18.69 -2.08
C ARG A 33 0.60 19.03 -0.95
N THR A 34 0.43 18.42 0.22
CA THR A 34 1.31 18.61 1.36
C THR A 34 2.71 18.07 1.08
N ILE A 35 2.79 16.90 0.43
CA ILE A 35 4.07 16.29 0.05
C ILE A 35 4.80 17.17 -0.95
N VAL A 36 4.11 17.70 -1.95
CA VAL A 36 4.67 18.66 -2.93
C VAL A 36 5.29 19.86 -2.21
N GLY A 37 4.57 20.46 -1.25
CA GLY A 37 5.10 21.58 -0.46
C GLY A 37 6.35 21.23 0.33
N ARG A 38 6.42 20.02 0.90
CA ARG A 38 7.61 19.54 1.62
C ARG A 38 8.80 19.33 0.68
N ILE A 39 8.57 18.82 -0.52
CA ILE A 39 9.60 18.63 -1.54
C ILE A 39 10.14 20.00 -1.99
N GLU A 40 9.27 20.97 -2.21
CA GLU A 40 9.67 22.34 -2.57
C GLU A 40 10.62 22.92 -1.52
N LYS A 41 10.26 22.83 -0.25
CA LYS A 41 11.11 23.33 0.85
C LYS A 41 12.46 22.62 0.93
N ARG A 42 12.49 21.32 0.66
CA ARG A 42 13.71 20.53 0.76
C ARG A 42 14.63 20.71 -0.42
N SER A 43 14.09 20.78 -1.64
CA SER A 43 14.85 20.75 -2.88
C SER A 43 15.06 22.13 -3.51
N GLY A 44 14.26 23.12 -3.14
CA GLY A 44 14.24 24.42 -3.81
C GLY A 44 13.58 24.41 -5.19
N VAL A 45 13.03 23.27 -5.61
CA VAL A 45 12.29 23.17 -6.87
C VAL A 45 10.87 23.69 -6.64
N SER A 46 10.33 24.48 -7.57
CA SER A 46 8.99 25.05 -7.43
C SER A 46 7.91 23.98 -7.32
N SER A 47 6.85 24.27 -6.57
CA SER A 47 5.72 23.35 -6.41
C SER A 47 5.07 22.99 -7.76
N ALA A 48 5.01 23.92 -8.68
CA ALA A 48 4.49 23.68 -10.04
C ALA A 48 5.32 22.63 -10.79
N SER A 49 6.66 22.75 -10.74
CA SER A 49 7.56 21.79 -11.36
C SER A 49 7.49 20.41 -10.69
N VAL A 50 7.44 20.37 -9.35
CA VAL A 50 7.29 19.11 -8.61
C VAL A 50 5.98 18.42 -8.98
N LYS A 51 4.88 19.16 -9.03
CA LYS A 51 3.57 18.61 -9.40
C LYS A 51 3.58 18.06 -10.82
N ALA A 52 4.19 18.78 -11.77
CA ALA A 52 4.30 18.33 -13.15
C ALA A 52 5.05 16.99 -13.26
N VAL A 53 6.16 16.85 -12.53
CA VAL A 53 6.94 15.60 -12.50
C VAL A 53 6.15 14.46 -11.87
N LEU A 54 5.43 14.72 -10.76
CA LEU A 54 4.63 13.70 -10.10
C LEU A 54 3.44 13.25 -10.95
N ASP A 55 2.78 14.18 -11.65
CA ASP A 55 1.70 13.83 -12.58
C ASP A 55 2.22 12.96 -13.73
N ALA A 56 3.37 13.29 -14.28
CA ALA A 56 4.02 12.50 -15.31
C ALA A 56 4.41 11.11 -14.80
N LEU A 57 4.96 11.03 -13.58
CA LEU A 57 5.32 9.75 -12.96
C LEU A 57 4.11 8.84 -12.79
N GLN A 58 2.99 9.37 -12.30
CA GLN A 58 1.75 8.60 -12.15
C GLN A 58 1.27 8.07 -13.49
N TYR A 59 1.30 8.91 -14.52
CA TYR A 59 0.91 8.51 -15.88
C TYR A 59 1.79 7.37 -16.40
N GLU A 60 3.11 7.50 -16.27
CA GLU A 60 4.05 6.47 -16.75
C GLU A 60 3.90 5.15 -16.00
N ILE A 61 3.66 5.19 -14.68
CA ILE A 61 3.41 3.99 -13.89
C ILE A 61 2.16 3.27 -14.40
N LEU A 62 1.06 4.01 -14.59
CA LEU A 62 -0.20 3.42 -15.04
C LEU A 62 -0.09 2.83 -16.45
N GLN A 63 0.60 3.51 -17.36
CA GLN A 63 0.82 3.00 -18.71
C GLN A 63 1.68 1.73 -18.71
N THR A 64 2.75 1.72 -17.96
CA THR A 64 3.64 0.55 -17.85
C THR A 64 2.90 -0.67 -17.29
N LEU A 65 2.10 -0.46 -16.25
CA LEU A 65 1.29 -1.53 -15.66
C LEU A 65 0.19 -2.01 -16.65
N ALA A 66 -0.40 -1.10 -17.41
CA ALA A 66 -1.40 -1.45 -18.42
C ALA A 66 -0.82 -2.34 -19.52
N ASP A 67 0.47 -2.19 -19.82
CA ASP A 67 1.19 -3.03 -20.76
C ASP A 67 1.61 -4.40 -20.18
N GLY A 68 1.33 -4.63 -18.90
CA GLY A 68 1.66 -5.88 -18.21
C GLY A 68 3.04 -5.92 -17.59
N ASP A 69 3.80 -4.84 -17.66
CA ASP A 69 5.15 -4.76 -17.11
C ASP A 69 5.12 -4.31 -15.64
N SER A 70 6.12 -4.72 -14.89
CA SER A 70 6.30 -4.23 -13.51
C SER A 70 7.08 -2.92 -13.50
N VAL A 71 6.84 -2.11 -12.47
CA VAL A 71 7.55 -0.83 -12.28
C VAL A 71 8.33 -0.90 -10.97
N ARG A 72 9.62 -0.60 -11.01
CA ARG A 72 10.46 -0.45 -9.82
C ARG A 72 10.74 1.02 -9.57
N LEU A 73 10.42 1.47 -8.36
CA LEU A 73 10.62 2.86 -7.92
C LEU A 73 11.78 2.94 -6.91
N GLY A 74 12.96 2.52 -7.32
CA GLY A 74 14.16 2.61 -6.49
C GLY A 74 13.97 2.03 -5.09
N ASP A 75 14.27 2.84 -4.08
CA ASP A 75 14.23 2.42 -2.68
C ASP A 75 12.82 2.33 -2.08
N LEU A 76 11.79 2.68 -2.82
CA LEU A 76 10.42 2.51 -2.35
C LEU A 76 9.95 1.07 -2.48
N GLY A 77 9.99 0.57 -3.70
CA GLY A 77 9.48 -0.76 -3.98
C GLY A 77 9.03 -0.90 -5.41
N SER A 78 8.20 -1.87 -5.67
CA SER A 78 7.74 -2.15 -7.02
C SER A 78 6.24 -2.42 -7.08
N PHE A 79 5.66 -2.05 -8.21
CA PHE A 79 4.27 -2.33 -8.54
C PHE A 79 4.22 -3.39 -9.62
N ARG A 80 3.24 -4.27 -9.53
CA ARG A 80 2.94 -5.26 -10.56
C ARG A 80 1.46 -5.57 -10.58
N LEU A 81 0.98 -6.06 -11.70
CA LEU A 81 -0.37 -6.59 -11.79
C LEU A 81 -0.38 -8.07 -11.45
N THR A 82 -1.46 -8.51 -10.85
CA THR A 82 -1.81 -9.91 -10.67
C THR A 82 -3.16 -10.18 -11.32
N MET A 83 -3.35 -11.41 -11.75
CA MET A 83 -4.52 -11.79 -12.52
C MET A 83 -5.23 -12.94 -11.81
N HIS A 84 -6.52 -12.83 -11.70
CA HIS A 84 -7.38 -13.88 -11.16
C HIS A 84 -8.38 -14.33 -12.22
N GLY A 85 -8.55 -15.63 -12.34
CA GLY A 85 -9.46 -16.17 -13.33
C GLY A 85 -9.99 -17.54 -12.94
N GLU A 86 -10.84 -18.08 -13.78
CA GLU A 86 -11.33 -19.42 -13.67
C GLU A 86 -10.35 -20.39 -14.33
N GLY A 87 -10.21 -21.58 -13.73
CA GLY A 87 -9.48 -22.67 -14.36
C GLY A 87 -10.32 -23.38 -15.43
N ALA A 88 -9.66 -23.93 -16.43
CA ALA A 88 -10.25 -24.85 -17.37
C ALA A 88 -9.77 -26.28 -17.09
N THR A 89 -10.55 -27.28 -17.49
CA THR A 89 -10.23 -28.68 -17.22
C THR A 89 -9.10 -29.22 -18.11
N THR A 90 -8.87 -28.62 -19.27
CA THR A 90 -7.80 -28.95 -20.18
C THR A 90 -7.04 -27.71 -20.66
N ALA A 91 -5.78 -27.89 -21.03
CA ALA A 91 -4.97 -26.82 -21.62
C ALA A 91 -5.57 -26.30 -22.94
N LYS A 92 -6.16 -27.18 -23.73
CA LYS A 92 -6.82 -26.80 -24.99
C LYS A 92 -8.02 -25.88 -24.75
N GLU A 93 -8.88 -26.23 -23.79
CA GLU A 93 -10.03 -25.40 -23.41
C GLU A 93 -9.58 -24.04 -22.87
N ALA A 94 -8.53 -24.01 -22.05
CA ALA A 94 -7.97 -22.76 -21.53
C ALA A 94 -7.49 -21.84 -22.65
N LYS A 95 -6.80 -22.39 -23.66
CA LYS A 95 -6.33 -21.62 -24.81
C LYS A 95 -7.48 -21.09 -25.66
N GLU A 96 -8.54 -21.88 -25.84
CA GLU A 96 -9.74 -21.48 -26.60
C GLU A 96 -10.50 -20.36 -25.92
N LYS A 97 -10.67 -20.42 -24.59
CA LYS A 97 -11.35 -19.37 -23.83
C LYS A 97 -10.48 -18.12 -23.67
N GLY A 98 -9.15 -18.29 -23.56
CA GLY A 98 -8.19 -17.18 -23.49
C GLY A 98 -8.55 -16.14 -22.45
N ALA A 99 -8.63 -14.89 -22.87
CA ALA A 99 -8.93 -13.76 -21.99
C ALA A 99 -10.28 -13.84 -21.27
N ASN A 100 -11.22 -14.64 -21.77
CA ASN A 100 -12.53 -14.82 -21.14
C ASN A 100 -12.44 -15.54 -19.78
N LEU A 101 -11.32 -16.20 -19.51
CA LEU A 101 -11.05 -16.79 -18.19
C LEU A 101 -10.68 -15.76 -17.14
N ILE A 102 -10.24 -14.57 -17.55
CA ILE A 102 -9.81 -13.52 -16.63
C ILE A 102 -11.04 -12.90 -15.97
N LYS A 103 -11.09 -12.97 -14.63
CA LYS A 103 -12.20 -12.39 -13.86
C LYS A 103 -11.86 -10.99 -13.34
N ARG A 104 -10.62 -10.79 -12.91
CA ARG A 104 -10.16 -9.50 -12.39
C ARG A 104 -8.65 -9.37 -12.48
N VAL A 105 -8.20 -8.14 -12.48
CA VAL A 105 -6.80 -7.76 -12.39
C VAL A 105 -6.63 -6.90 -11.15
N SER A 106 -5.59 -7.16 -10.38
CA SER A 106 -5.29 -6.41 -9.16
C SER A 106 -3.88 -5.85 -9.21
N VAL A 107 -3.66 -4.74 -8.50
CA VAL A 107 -2.34 -4.15 -8.35
C VAL A 107 -1.72 -4.63 -7.04
N ARG A 108 -0.47 -5.06 -7.09
CA ARG A 108 0.31 -5.41 -5.92
C ARG A 108 1.52 -4.51 -5.78
N PHE A 109 1.72 -4.03 -4.57
CA PHE A 109 2.93 -3.31 -4.19
C PHE A 109 3.81 -4.20 -3.34
N THR A 110 5.12 -4.25 -3.68
CA THR A 110 6.13 -4.96 -2.88
C THR A 110 7.16 -3.95 -2.43
N LYS A 111 7.33 -3.82 -1.11
CA LYS A 111 8.32 -2.92 -0.54
C LYS A 111 9.74 -3.38 -0.88
N SER A 112 10.64 -2.40 -1.07
CA SER A 112 12.06 -2.67 -1.28
C SER A 112 12.74 -3.11 0.02
N SER A 113 13.96 -3.64 -0.10
CA SER A 113 14.79 -3.95 1.07
C SER A 113 15.10 -2.68 1.89
N ALA A 114 15.37 -1.56 1.22
CA ALA A 114 15.63 -0.28 1.89
C ALA A 114 14.41 0.20 2.68
N MET A 115 13.21 0.13 2.10
CA MET A 115 11.97 0.47 2.81
C MET A 115 11.74 -0.46 4.00
N ARG A 116 11.94 -1.77 3.82
CA ARG A 116 11.78 -2.75 4.89
C ARG A 116 12.71 -2.46 6.07
N MET A 117 13.96 -2.11 5.79
CA MET A 117 14.94 -1.77 6.84
C MET A 117 14.58 -0.45 7.53
N ALA A 118 14.23 0.57 6.76
CA ALA A 118 13.86 1.89 7.32
C ALA A 118 12.64 1.81 8.23
N LEU A 119 11.68 0.95 7.92
CA LEU A 119 10.43 0.78 8.65
C LEU A 119 10.42 -0.45 9.58
N ASP A 120 11.59 -1.03 9.84
CA ASP A 120 11.72 -2.08 10.83
C ASP A 120 11.39 -1.52 12.22
N LYS A 121 10.72 -2.32 13.05
CA LYS A 121 10.34 -1.94 14.41
C LYS A 121 11.49 -1.32 15.21
N ARG A 122 12.71 -1.84 15.04
CA ARG A 122 13.90 -1.37 15.77
C ARG A 122 14.30 0.06 15.43
N ASN A 123 13.91 0.55 14.26
CA ASN A 123 14.20 1.91 13.77
C ASN A 123 13.06 2.89 14.02
N LEU A 124 11.97 2.44 14.66
CA LEU A 124 10.76 3.23 14.87
C LEU A 124 10.54 3.47 16.36
N THR A 125 9.87 4.58 16.66
CA THR A 125 9.47 4.91 18.03
C THR A 125 7.96 4.87 18.16
N PHE A 126 7.45 4.47 19.33
CA PHE A 126 6.04 4.24 19.56
C PHE A 126 5.55 4.98 20.79
N GLY A 127 4.33 5.49 20.75
CA GLY A 127 3.68 6.13 21.89
C GLY A 127 2.21 5.75 21.98
N ALA A 128 1.76 5.38 23.16
CA ALA A 128 0.34 5.09 23.40
C ALA A 128 -0.49 6.38 23.30
N GLN A 129 -1.63 6.29 22.64
CA GLN A 129 -2.62 7.36 22.58
C GLN A 129 -3.86 6.90 23.33
N GLU A 130 -4.39 7.75 24.21
CA GLU A 130 -5.67 7.47 24.84
C GLU A 130 -6.77 7.48 23.79
N ASP A 131 -7.56 6.42 23.79
CA ASP A 131 -8.73 6.31 22.93
C ASP A 131 -9.96 6.81 23.69
N ILE A 132 -10.37 8.01 23.40
CA ILE A 132 -11.52 8.68 24.03
C ILE A 132 -12.82 7.88 23.81
N LEU A 133 -12.86 7.02 22.78
CA LEU A 133 -14.04 6.24 22.44
C LEU A 133 -14.19 4.94 23.26
N ASN A 134 -13.16 4.52 24.01
CA ASN A 134 -13.14 3.26 24.76
C ASN A 134 -13.06 3.42 26.26
N THR A 135 -13.34 4.59 26.80
CA THR A 135 -13.38 4.87 28.24
C THR A 135 -14.73 4.51 28.88
N LYS A 136 -15.45 3.55 28.30
CA LYS A 136 -16.67 3.00 28.92
C LYS A 136 -16.51 1.52 29.18
#